data_85b53f75bb8557b1a40893b6c292ec1a
#
_entry.id   85b53f75bb8557b1a40893b6c292ec1a
#
_cell.length_a   1.000
_cell.length_b   1.000
_cell.length_c   1.000
_cell.angle_alpha   90.00
_cell.angle_beta   90.00
_cell.angle_gamma   90.00
#
_symmetry.space_group_name_H-M   'P 1'
#
loop_
_entity.id
_entity.type
_entity.pdbx_description
1 polymer ?
#
loop_
_entity_poly.entity_id
_entity_poly.type
_entity_poly.pdbx_seq_one_letter_code
_entity_poly.pdbx_strand_id
1 'polypeptide(L)'
;MQIQRGITDAIGHTPLVKLARASEMTGCTILGKAEFMNPGQSVKDRAALFIIEDAVKKGELRPGGVIVEGTEIGRASCRERVWR
;
A
#
# COMPACT_ATOMS: atom_id res chain seq x y z
N MET A 1 17.66 -13.81 0.23
CA MET A 1 16.75 -12.95 1.02
C MET A 1 17.10 -11.50 0.76
N GLN A 2 16.09 -10.69 0.52
CA GLN A 2 16.29 -9.29 0.25
C GLN A 2 15.93 -8.47 1.49
N ILE A 3 16.81 -7.57 1.89
CA ILE A 3 16.57 -6.73 3.06
C ILE A 3 16.05 -5.38 2.58
N GLN A 4 14.88 -4.99 3.09
CA GLN A 4 14.30 -3.70 2.80
C GLN A 4 14.92 -2.61 3.68
N ARG A 5 15.12 -1.44 3.12
CA ARG A 5 15.73 -0.31 3.85
C ARG A 5 14.81 0.26 4.92
N GLY A 6 13.52 0.12 4.73
CA GLY A 6 12.52 0.62 5.65
C GLY A 6 11.15 0.11 5.26
N ILE A 7 10.15 0.53 6.01
CA ILE A 7 8.78 0.05 5.80
C ILE A 7 8.25 0.46 4.42
N THR A 8 8.55 1.67 3.97
CA THR A 8 8.09 2.14 2.66
C THR A 8 8.63 1.32 1.51
N ASP A 9 9.85 0.79 1.64
CA ASP A 9 10.43 -0.07 0.61
C ASP A 9 9.74 -1.42 0.52
N ALA A 10 9.06 -1.83 1.58
CA ALA A 10 8.31 -3.07 1.60
C ALA A 10 6.95 -2.96 0.90
N ILE A 11 6.46 -1.73 0.68
CA ILE A 11 5.18 -1.51 0.02
C ILE A 11 5.25 -2.00 -1.43
N GLY A 12 4.27 -2.81 -1.83
CA GLY A 12 4.20 -3.32 -3.19
C GLY A 12 4.98 -4.59 -3.44
N HIS A 13 5.82 -5.01 -2.51
CA HIS A 13 6.57 -6.26 -2.63
C HIS A 13 5.78 -7.42 -2.01
N THR A 14 4.54 -7.55 -2.44
CA THR A 14 3.62 -8.55 -1.93
C THR A 14 3.70 -9.83 -2.74
N PRO A 15 3.45 -11.00 -2.12
CA PRO A 15 3.52 -12.25 -2.84
C PRO A 15 2.39 -12.40 -3.85
N LEU A 16 2.68 -13.14 -4.91
CA LEU A 16 1.69 -13.57 -5.88
C LEU A 16 1.37 -15.02 -5.57
N VAL A 17 0.11 -15.31 -5.30
CA VAL A 17 -0.33 -16.61 -4.79
C VAL A 17 -1.31 -17.25 -5.75
N LYS A 18 -1.14 -18.53 -6.00
CA LYS A 18 -2.12 -19.30 -6.79
C LYS A 18 -3.33 -19.60 -5.91
N LEU A 19 -4.50 -19.25 -6.42
CA LEU A 19 -5.76 -19.56 -5.76
C LEU A 19 -6.20 -20.96 -6.23
N ALA A 20 -5.82 -21.97 -5.47
CA ALA A 20 -5.97 -23.36 -5.87
C ALA A 20 -7.42 -23.75 -6.14
N ARG A 21 -8.32 -23.38 -5.24
CA ARG A 21 -9.74 -23.77 -5.36
C ARG A 21 -10.42 -23.09 -6.54
N ALA A 22 -10.21 -21.80 -6.71
CA ALA A 22 -10.77 -21.08 -7.85
C ALA A 22 -10.19 -21.59 -9.17
N SER A 23 -8.90 -21.94 -9.17
CA SER A 23 -8.25 -22.48 -10.34
C SER A 23 -8.83 -23.84 -10.72
N GLU A 24 -9.08 -24.72 -9.75
CA GLU A 24 -9.70 -26.01 -10.00
C GLU A 24 -11.13 -25.89 -10.54
N MET A 25 -11.92 -25.01 -9.94
CA MET A 25 -13.33 -24.85 -10.32
C MET A 25 -13.50 -24.30 -11.73
N THR A 26 -12.57 -23.50 -12.19
CA THR A 26 -12.68 -22.85 -13.51
C THR A 26 -11.86 -23.51 -14.60
N GLY A 27 -10.94 -24.39 -14.23
CA GLY A 27 -9.99 -24.95 -15.17
C GLY A 27 -8.92 -23.97 -15.64
N CYS A 28 -8.84 -22.80 -15.01
CA CYS A 28 -7.88 -21.76 -15.32
C CYS A 28 -6.87 -21.62 -14.18
N THR A 29 -5.73 -21.02 -14.47
CA THR A 29 -4.79 -20.64 -13.43
C THR A 29 -5.17 -19.25 -12.94
N ILE A 30 -5.63 -19.17 -11.71
CA ILE A 30 -6.05 -17.91 -11.10
C ILE A 30 -5.06 -17.54 -10.00
N LEU A 31 -4.49 -16.36 -10.11
CA LEU A 31 -3.50 -15.84 -9.19
C LEU A 31 -4.05 -14.65 -8.44
N GLY A 32 -3.67 -14.53 -7.18
CA GLY A 32 -4.03 -13.39 -6.34
C GLY A 32 -2.79 -12.68 -5.84
N LYS A 33 -2.78 -11.38 -5.94
CA LYS A 33 -1.73 -10.56 -5.36
C LYS A 33 -2.11 -10.27 -3.90
N ALA A 34 -1.31 -10.75 -2.97
CA ALA A 34 -1.63 -10.67 -1.53
C ALA A 34 -1.36 -9.27 -0.97
N GLU A 35 -2.18 -8.30 -1.38
CA GLU A 35 -1.99 -6.90 -1.00
C GLU A 35 -2.23 -6.63 0.49
N PHE A 36 -2.92 -7.53 1.18
CA PHE A 36 -3.06 -7.45 2.64
C PHE A 36 -1.71 -7.63 3.37
N MET A 37 -0.68 -8.07 2.67
CA MET A 37 0.66 -8.22 3.23
C MET A 37 1.52 -6.97 3.06
N ASN A 38 0.98 -5.89 2.52
CA ASN A 38 1.62 -4.59 2.61
C ASN A 38 1.71 -4.17 4.09
N PRO A 39 2.69 -3.31 4.46
CA PRO A 39 2.82 -2.85 5.85
C PRO A 39 1.53 -2.26 6.44
N GLY A 40 0.75 -1.54 5.65
CA GLY A 40 -0.55 -1.01 6.06
C GLY A 40 -1.71 -1.95 5.78
N GLN A 41 -1.43 -3.16 5.33
CA GLN A 41 -2.37 -4.26 5.15
C GLN A 41 -3.38 -4.10 4.01
N SER A 42 -3.11 -3.23 3.05
CA SER A 42 -4.00 -3.11 1.90
C SER A 42 -3.31 -2.58 0.65
N VAL A 43 -4.01 -2.65 -0.48
CA VAL A 43 -3.55 -2.07 -1.74
C VAL A 43 -3.45 -0.53 -1.65
N LYS A 44 -4.11 0.07 -0.69
CA LYS A 44 -4.06 1.53 -0.50
C LYS A 44 -2.66 2.00 -0.11
N ASP A 45 -1.83 1.15 0.44
CA ASP A 45 -0.42 1.46 0.69
C ASP A 45 0.28 1.88 -0.59
N ARG A 46 0.03 1.19 -1.70
CA ARG A 46 0.62 1.52 -3.00
C ARG A 46 0.17 2.90 -3.46
N ALA A 47 -1.14 3.15 -3.41
CA ALA A 47 -1.69 4.43 -3.83
C ALA A 47 -1.12 5.57 -2.97
N ALA A 48 -1.07 5.37 -1.66
CA ALA A 48 -0.53 6.37 -0.74
C ALA A 48 0.95 6.67 -1.04
N LEU A 49 1.74 5.63 -1.25
CA LEU A 49 3.15 5.79 -1.56
C LEU A 49 3.35 6.64 -2.82
N PHE A 50 2.66 6.30 -3.90
CA PHE A 50 2.79 7.03 -5.16
C PHE A 50 2.28 8.45 -5.07
N ILE A 51 1.19 8.69 -4.36
CA ILE A 51 0.65 10.04 -4.17
C ILE A 51 1.66 10.91 -3.40
N ILE A 52 2.24 10.37 -2.33
CA ILE A 52 3.20 11.12 -1.52
C ILE A 52 4.48 11.37 -2.31
N GLU A 53 5.00 10.37 -2.99
CA GLU A 53 6.20 10.53 -3.80
C GLU A 53 5.99 11.56 -4.91
N ASP A 54 4.84 11.55 -5.55
CA ASP A 54 4.50 12.52 -6.59
C ASP A 54 4.42 13.94 -6.03
N ALA A 55 3.79 14.11 -4.86
CA ALA A 55 3.69 15.42 -4.20
C ALA A 55 5.07 15.96 -3.81
N VAL A 56 5.95 15.10 -3.31
CA VAL A 56 7.33 15.50 -2.98
C VAL A 56 8.08 15.92 -4.24
N LYS A 57 7.94 15.15 -5.30
CA LYS A 57 8.61 15.39 -6.57
C LYS A 57 8.19 16.72 -7.21
N LYS A 58 6.91 17.04 -7.08
CA LYS A 58 6.35 18.30 -7.61
C LYS A 58 6.56 19.50 -6.70
N GLY A 59 7.09 19.28 -5.50
CA GLY A 59 7.30 20.33 -4.51
C GLY A 59 6.06 20.75 -3.76
N GLU A 60 4.96 20.00 -3.90
CA GLU A 60 3.73 20.27 -3.17
C GLU A 60 3.81 19.85 -1.70
N LEU A 61 4.63 18.86 -1.41
CA LEU A 61 4.87 18.38 -0.06
C LEU A 61 6.35 18.59 0.29
N ARG A 62 6.61 19.30 1.38
CA ARG A 62 7.95 19.62 1.85
C ARG A 62 8.15 19.06 3.26
N PRO A 63 9.41 18.88 3.72
CA PRO A 63 9.67 18.49 5.10
C PRO A 63 8.94 19.42 6.07
N GLY A 64 8.25 18.85 7.05
CA GLY A 64 7.42 19.60 7.98
C GLY A 64 6.01 19.89 7.50
N GLY A 65 5.68 19.50 6.28
CA GLY A 65 4.35 19.65 5.74
C GLY A 65 3.34 18.73 6.43
N VAL A 66 2.06 19.07 6.31
CA VAL A 66 0.98 18.33 6.94
C VAL A 66 0.23 17.52 5.89
N ILE A 67 -0.01 16.25 6.19
CA ILE A 67 -0.82 15.37 5.36
C ILE A 67 -2.14 15.13 6.10
N VAL A 68 -3.24 15.39 5.41
CA VAL A 68 -4.58 15.16 5.95
C VAL A 68 -5.27 14.10 5.10
N GLU A 69 -5.85 13.11 5.75
CA GLU A 69 -6.58 12.07 5.05
C GLU A 69 -7.94 11.83 5.68
N GLY A 70 -8.91 11.47 4.85
CA GLY A 70 -10.20 11.00 5.30
C GLY A 70 -10.21 9.49 5.36
N THR A 71 -10.82 8.92 6.38
CA THR A 71 -10.93 7.47 6.51
C THR A 71 -12.33 7.01 6.12
N GLU A 72 -12.42 5.74 5.72
CA GLU A 72 -13.69 5.12 5.44
C GLU A 72 -14.45 4.86 6.74
N ILE A 73 -15.78 4.80 6.63
CA ILE A 73 -16.63 4.46 7.77
C ILE A 73 -16.23 3.11 8.35
N GLY A 74 -16.09 3.05 9.67
CA GLY A 74 -15.71 1.84 10.37
C GLY A 74 -14.20 1.64 10.47
N ARG A 75 -13.41 2.53 9.93
CA ARG A 75 -11.95 2.51 10.04
C ARG A 75 -11.45 3.47 11.10
N ALA A 76 -10.15 3.58 11.21
CA ALA A 76 -9.54 4.54 12.10
C ALA A 76 -10.03 5.96 11.79
N SER A 77 -10.09 6.80 12.82
CA SER A 77 -10.52 8.18 12.65
C SER A 77 -9.57 8.96 11.74
N CYS A 78 -10.05 10.08 11.23
CA CYS A 78 -9.22 11.00 10.46
C CYS A 78 -8.04 11.46 11.28
N ARG A 79 -6.91 11.60 10.63
CA ARG A 79 -5.68 12.01 11.29
C ARG A 79 -4.95 13.05 10.48
N GLU A 80 -4.36 13.98 11.20
CA GLU A 80 -3.32 14.81 10.63
C GLU A 80 -1.99 14.08 10.83
N ARG A 81 -1.19 14.06 9.81
CA ARG A 81 0.14 13.47 9.88
C ARG A 81 1.16 14.49 9.44
N VAL A 82 2.23 14.52 10.18
CA VAL A 82 3.36 15.39 9.85
C VAL A 82 4.43 14.54 9.18
N TRP A 83 4.78 14.90 7.97
CA TRP A 83 5.83 14.24 7.23
C TRP A 83 7.17 14.88 7.52
N ARG A 84 8.14 14.08 7.84
CA ARG A 84 9.47 14.57 8.22
C ARG A 84 10.58 13.88 7.47
#